data_085c805091c38e6e5c755dd28b96a6c2
#
_entry.id   085c805091c38e6e5c755dd28b96a6c2
#
_cell.length_a   1.000
_cell.length_b   1.000
_cell.length_c   1.000
_cell.angle_alpha   90.00
_cell.angle_beta   90.00
_cell.angle_gamma   90.00
#
_symmetry.space_group_name_H-M   'P 1'
#
loop_
_entity.id
_entity.type
_entity.pdbx_description
1 polymer ?
#
loop_
_entity_poly.entity_id
_entity_poly.type
_entity_poly.pdbx_seq_one_letter_code
_entity_poly.pdbx_strand_id
1 'polypeptide(L)'
;MNSYRNAAALLAGTALLVASPAFAINTGDIGVSLTIEEECTMATTNLDFGTTGIIDEDMLTSATLTIECTSESPYAIALDEGDNPSAADDVDTRRLESAAGDFINYQLYSNAGRTTVWGKTIGEDTIDSVSAAGADEVFTVYARVPSHQNVPAGEYADTVTATVWYGEDLEP
;
A
#
# COMPACT_ATOMS: atom_id res chain seq x y z
N MET A 1 -103.63 -44.12 -19.01
CA MET A 1 -103.27 -45.45 -18.59
C MET A 1 -101.81 -45.51 -18.23
N ASN A 2 -101.49 -45.94 -17.05
CA ASN A 2 -100.23 -46.33 -16.38
C ASN A 2 -99.22 -45.23 -16.12
N SER A 3 -99.31 -44.81 -14.86
CA SER A 3 -98.29 -44.16 -14.09
C SER A 3 -97.11 -45.10 -13.73
N TYR A 4 -95.85 -44.63 -13.88
CA TYR A 4 -94.76 -45.23 -13.12
C TYR A 4 -94.02 -44.04 -12.41
N ARG A 5 -94.12 -44.08 -11.09
CA ARG A 5 -93.40 -43.22 -10.18
C ARG A 5 -92.02 -43.83 -9.96
N ASN A 6 -90.98 -43.16 -10.42
CA ASN A 6 -89.64 -43.51 -10.07
C ASN A 6 -89.18 -42.62 -8.88
N ALA A 7 -88.98 -43.28 -7.78
CA ALA A 7 -88.36 -42.67 -6.60
C ALA A 7 -86.83 -42.56 -6.82
N ALA A 8 -86.33 -41.37 -6.83
CA ALA A 8 -84.89 -41.13 -6.81
C ALA A 8 -84.40 -41.09 -5.35
N ALA A 9 -83.56 -42.00 -4.99
CA ALA A 9 -82.87 -42.02 -3.70
C ALA A 9 -81.69 -41.03 -3.75
N LEU A 10 -81.78 -40.00 -2.91
CA LEU A 10 -80.66 -39.07 -2.68
C LEU A 10 -79.66 -39.76 -1.72
N LEU A 11 -78.49 -40.15 -2.22
CA LEU A 11 -77.32 -40.48 -1.44
C LEU A 11 -76.60 -39.18 -1.03
N ALA A 12 -76.76 -38.85 0.23
CA ALA A 12 -75.94 -37.72 0.84
C ALA A 12 -74.56 -38.25 1.14
N GLY A 13 -73.62 -37.94 0.25
CA GLY A 13 -72.19 -38.19 0.48
C GLY A 13 -71.63 -37.14 1.42
N THR A 14 -71.29 -37.51 2.62
CA THR A 14 -70.47 -36.63 3.54
C THR A 14 -69.03 -36.59 3.08
N ALA A 15 -68.62 -35.51 2.44
CA ALA A 15 -67.25 -35.27 2.15
C ALA A 15 -66.49 -34.86 3.47
N LEU A 16 -65.62 -35.73 3.94
CA LEU A 16 -64.66 -35.38 4.98
C LEU A 16 -63.62 -34.47 4.38
N LEU A 17 -63.63 -33.14 4.73
CA LEU A 17 -62.56 -32.21 4.48
C LEU A 17 -61.40 -32.52 5.44
N VAL A 18 -60.37 -33.18 4.91
CA VAL A 18 -59.09 -33.32 5.64
C VAL A 18 -58.35 -31.99 5.55
N ALA A 19 -58.38 -31.18 6.60
CA ALA A 19 -57.55 -29.98 6.70
C ALA A 19 -56.09 -30.40 6.88
N SER A 20 -55.27 -30.18 5.86
CA SER A 20 -53.83 -30.36 5.96
C SER A 20 -53.28 -29.24 6.87
N PRO A 21 -52.41 -29.52 7.85
CA PRO A 21 -51.77 -28.51 8.63
C PRO A 21 -50.88 -27.64 7.71
N ALA A 22 -51.19 -26.37 7.60
CA ALA A 22 -50.31 -25.40 6.96
C ALA A 22 -49.12 -25.11 7.88
N PHE A 23 -47.94 -25.58 7.51
CA PHE A 23 -46.71 -25.16 8.19
C PHE A 23 -46.38 -23.76 7.73
N ALA A 24 -46.50 -22.80 8.63
CA ALA A 24 -46.03 -21.44 8.40
C ALA A 24 -44.53 -21.39 8.67
N ILE A 25 -43.72 -21.16 7.62
CA ILE A 25 -42.30 -20.89 7.74
C ILE A 25 -42.16 -19.39 7.94
N ASN A 26 -41.60 -18.98 9.06
CA ASN A 26 -41.22 -17.59 9.30
C ASN A 26 -39.79 -17.43 8.90
N THR A 27 -39.49 -16.53 7.92
CA THR A 27 -38.15 -16.14 7.48
C THR A 27 -37.90 -14.71 7.83
N GLY A 28 -36.70 -14.41 8.23
CA GLY A 28 -36.23 -13.05 8.49
C GLY A 28 -34.89 -12.82 7.79
N ASP A 29 -34.67 -11.61 7.29
CA ASP A 29 -33.41 -11.22 6.67
C ASP A 29 -32.46 -10.67 7.72
N ILE A 30 -31.20 -11.10 7.67
CA ILE A 30 -30.11 -10.54 8.46
C ILE A 30 -29.22 -9.77 7.50
N GLY A 31 -29.18 -8.44 7.63
CA GLY A 31 -28.25 -7.61 6.87
C GLY A 31 -26.81 -7.85 7.36
N VAL A 32 -25.90 -8.15 6.42
CA VAL A 32 -24.47 -8.27 6.68
C VAL A 32 -23.77 -7.27 5.79
N SER A 33 -22.91 -6.41 6.37
CA SER A 33 -22.15 -5.41 5.65
C SER A 33 -20.72 -5.36 6.18
N LEU A 34 -19.78 -5.07 5.27
CA LEU A 34 -18.38 -4.79 5.54
C LEU A 34 -17.94 -3.67 4.60
N THR A 35 -17.23 -2.70 5.12
CA THR A 35 -16.57 -1.66 4.31
C THR A 35 -15.07 -1.90 4.38
N ILE A 36 -14.40 -1.90 3.24
CA ILE A 36 -12.95 -1.90 3.14
C ILE A 36 -12.56 -0.49 2.71
N GLU A 37 -11.70 0.13 3.48
CA GLU A 37 -11.14 1.45 3.17
C GLU A 37 -9.79 1.28 2.48
N GLU A 38 -9.36 2.30 1.74
CA GLU A 38 -8.02 2.33 1.16
C GLU A 38 -7.01 2.53 2.29
N GLU A 39 -6.01 1.64 2.33
CA GLU A 39 -4.93 1.67 3.31
C GLU A 39 -3.65 1.15 2.68
N CYS A 40 -2.52 1.81 2.98
CA CYS A 40 -1.17 1.37 2.62
C CYS A 40 -0.31 1.26 3.85
N THR A 41 0.45 0.19 3.95
CA THR A 41 1.50 0.01 4.95
C THR A 41 2.86 -0.02 4.29
N MET A 42 3.90 0.37 5.03
CA MET A 42 5.27 0.43 4.52
C MET A 42 6.25 -0.16 5.54
N ALA A 43 7.16 -1.00 5.05
CA ALA A 43 8.32 -1.47 5.79
C ALA A 43 9.60 -1.10 5.06
N THR A 44 10.64 -0.67 5.81
CA THR A 44 11.91 -0.23 5.25
C THR A 44 13.07 -1.01 5.85
N THR A 45 14.17 -1.13 5.09
CA THR A 45 15.48 -1.57 5.61
C THR A 45 16.45 -0.40 5.62
N ASN A 46 17.47 -0.47 6.49
CA ASN A 46 18.48 0.59 6.58
C ASN A 46 19.44 0.55 5.39
N LEU A 47 19.94 1.74 5.01
CA LEU A 47 21.06 1.92 4.12
C LEU A 47 22.35 1.95 4.95
N ASP A 48 23.30 1.09 4.64
CA ASP A 48 24.61 1.05 5.28
C ASP A 48 25.70 1.06 4.21
N PHE A 49 26.54 2.10 4.21
CA PHE A 49 27.71 2.20 3.34
C PHE A 49 28.94 1.47 3.88
N GLY A 50 28.85 0.91 5.09
CA GLY A 50 29.93 0.20 5.75
C GLY A 50 31.01 1.14 6.31
N THR A 51 32.25 0.65 6.34
CA THR A 51 33.39 1.39 6.91
C THR A 51 34.47 1.55 5.85
N THR A 52 34.99 2.78 5.71
CA THR A 52 36.11 3.09 4.83
C THR A 52 37.12 4.02 5.53
N GLY A 53 38.34 4.09 5.02
CA GLY A 53 39.32 5.08 5.49
C GLY A 53 39.38 6.32 4.61
N ILE A 54 39.45 6.13 3.29
CA ILE A 54 39.49 7.21 2.30
C ILE A 54 38.41 6.93 1.28
N ILE A 55 37.64 7.95 0.94
CA ILE A 55 36.60 7.86 -0.09
C ILE A 55 37.24 8.19 -1.46
N ASP A 56 38.02 7.25 -2.00
CA ASP A 56 38.69 7.39 -3.31
C ASP A 56 37.87 6.82 -4.47
N GLU A 57 36.91 5.98 -4.18
CA GLU A 57 35.91 5.45 -5.14
C GLU A 57 34.49 5.74 -4.65
N ASP A 58 33.53 5.68 -5.55
CA ASP A 58 32.11 5.78 -5.20
C ASP A 58 31.69 4.63 -4.27
N MET A 59 31.10 4.95 -3.14
CA MET A 59 30.54 3.94 -2.25
C MET A 59 29.08 3.71 -2.63
N LEU A 60 28.75 2.45 -2.90
CA LEU A 60 27.43 2.07 -3.40
C LEU A 60 26.77 1.08 -2.43
N THR A 61 25.52 1.34 -2.10
CA THR A 61 24.69 0.43 -1.31
C THR A 61 23.25 0.45 -1.78
N SER A 62 22.39 -0.34 -1.18
CA SER A 62 20.95 -0.33 -1.45
C SER A 62 20.17 -0.80 -0.25
N ALA A 63 18.92 -0.35 -0.15
CA ALA A 63 17.93 -0.80 0.81
C ALA A 63 16.63 -1.16 0.10
N THR A 64 15.69 -1.74 0.82
CA THR A 64 14.37 -2.07 0.29
C THR A 64 13.27 -1.33 1.04
N LEU A 65 12.26 -0.95 0.29
CA LEU A 65 10.95 -0.53 0.74
C LEU A 65 9.95 -1.61 0.34
N THR A 66 9.15 -2.08 1.27
CA THR A 66 8.04 -3.00 0.98
C THR A 66 6.75 -2.28 1.26
N ILE A 67 5.87 -2.20 0.27
CA ILE A 67 4.56 -1.57 0.34
C ILE A 67 3.49 -2.64 0.20
N GLU A 68 2.49 -2.60 1.07
CA GLU A 68 1.27 -3.40 0.99
C GLU A 68 0.08 -2.44 1.07
N CYS A 69 -0.71 -2.37 -0.01
CA CYS A 69 -1.93 -1.56 -0.06
C CYS A 69 -3.16 -2.44 -0.30
N THR A 70 -4.35 -1.91 0.02
CA THR A 70 -5.60 -2.49 -0.47
C THR A 70 -5.59 -2.56 -2.00
N SER A 71 -6.24 -3.59 -2.56
CA SER A 71 -6.21 -3.88 -4.00
C SER A 71 -6.67 -2.70 -4.85
N GLU A 72 -5.99 -2.50 -5.97
CA GLU A 72 -6.29 -1.46 -6.98
C GLU A 72 -6.15 -0.01 -6.47
N SER A 73 -5.55 0.20 -5.30
CA SER A 73 -5.26 1.55 -4.80
C SER A 73 -4.00 2.11 -5.46
N PRO A 74 -4.09 3.23 -6.16
CA PRO A 74 -2.91 3.92 -6.65
C PRO A 74 -2.13 4.53 -5.48
N TYR A 75 -0.80 4.57 -5.59
CA TYR A 75 0.05 5.19 -4.59
C TYR A 75 1.34 5.75 -5.20
N ALA A 76 1.94 6.70 -4.51
CA ALA A 76 3.25 7.25 -4.82
C ALA A 76 4.19 7.12 -3.62
N ILE A 77 5.45 6.79 -3.86
CA ILE A 77 6.48 6.68 -2.83
C ILE A 77 7.45 7.83 -2.99
N ALA A 78 7.55 8.64 -1.95
CA ALA A 78 8.43 9.80 -1.85
C ALA A 78 9.56 9.53 -0.85
N LEU A 79 10.75 10.08 -1.13
CA LEU A 79 11.88 10.17 -0.20
C LEU A 79 12.27 11.62 -0.04
N ASP A 80 12.28 12.13 1.19
CA ASP A 80 12.64 13.51 1.46
C ASP A 80 14.16 13.79 1.31
N GLU A 81 14.58 15.02 1.60
CA GLU A 81 15.96 15.48 1.53
C GLU A 81 16.83 15.03 2.71
N GLY A 82 16.24 14.33 3.70
CA GLY A 82 16.89 13.96 4.95
C GLY A 82 16.95 15.11 5.96
N ASP A 83 17.57 14.83 7.12
CA ASP A 83 17.68 15.78 8.22
C ASP A 83 18.75 16.87 7.98
N ASN A 84 19.74 16.60 7.10
CA ASN A 84 20.93 17.43 6.95
C ASN A 84 21.19 17.94 5.50
N PRO A 85 20.17 18.36 4.73
CA PRO A 85 20.40 18.83 3.36
C PRO A 85 21.22 20.13 3.37
N SER A 86 21.97 20.43 2.30
CA SER A 86 22.66 21.73 2.19
C SER A 86 21.73 22.87 1.75
N ALA A 87 20.58 22.54 1.18
CA ALA A 87 19.49 23.46 0.90
C ALA A 87 18.17 22.81 1.32
N ALA A 88 17.34 23.54 2.04
CA ALA A 88 16.04 23.06 2.48
C ALA A 88 15.13 22.76 1.29
N ASP A 89 14.32 21.74 1.42
CA ASP A 89 13.39 21.25 0.39
C ASP A 89 14.05 20.79 -0.92
N ASP A 90 15.35 20.49 -0.91
CA ASP A 90 16.12 20.09 -2.09
C ASP A 90 16.71 18.70 -1.92
N VAL A 91 16.04 17.70 -2.54
CA VAL A 91 16.45 16.29 -2.51
C VAL A 91 17.79 16.01 -3.20
N ASP A 92 18.31 16.95 -4.00
CA ASP A 92 19.62 16.83 -4.64
C ASP A 92 20.77 17.18 -3.70
N THR A 93 20.48 17.67 -2.49
CA THR A 93 21.46 18.19 -1.56
C THR A 93 21.63 17.37 -0.28
N ARG A 94 21.32 16.08 -0.32
CA ARG A 94 21.41 15.13 0.81
C ARG A 94 22.82 14.99 1.34
N ARG A 95 22.97 14.99 2.67
CA ARG A 95 24.27 14.84 3.35
C ARG A 95 24.12 14.01 4.62
N LEU A 96 25.11 13.15 4.85
CA LEU A 96 25.36 12.59 6.16
C LEU A 96 26.08 13.63 7.02
N GLU A 97 25.78 13.72 8.30
CA GLU A 97 26.43 14.61 9.26
C GLU A 97 27.14 13.82 10.35
N SER A 98 28.33 14.29 10.74
CA SER A 98 29.04 13.78 11.92
C SER A 98 28.65 14.55 13.18
N ALA A 99 28.93 13.98 14.36
CA ALA A 99 28.73 14.68 15.64
C ALA A 99 29.55 15.97 15.78
N ALA A 100 30.58 16.17 14.94
CA ALA A 100 31.41 17.37 14.90
C ALA A 100 30.90 18.45 13.91
N GLY A 101 29.87 18.12 13.12
CA GLY A 101 29.26 19.00 12.11
C GLY A 101 30.00 18.96 10.76
N ASP A 102 30.75 17.89 10.48
CA ASP A 102 31.30 17.63 9.15
C ASP A 102 30.30 16.88 8.30
N PHE A 103 30.35 17.05 6.97
CA PHE A 103 29.34 16.52 6.06
C PHE A 103 29.94 15.68 4.93
N ILE A 104 29.23 14.60 4.57
CA ILE A 104 29.46 13.77 3.39
C ILE A 104 28.23 13.84 2.50
N ASN A 105 28.39 14.25 1.24
CA ASN A 105 27.28 14.24 0.30
C ASN A 105 26.96 12.81 -0.13
N TYR A 106 25.68 12.53 -0.27
CA TYR A 106 25.19 11.28 -0.83
C TYR A 106 23.93 11.52 -1.67
N GLN A 107 23.50 10.51 -2.42
CA GLN A 107 22.26 10.59 -3.18
C GLN A 107 21.53 9.26 -3.23
N LEU A 108 20.20 9.34 -3.34
CA LEU A 108 19.29 8.21 -3.46
C LEU A 108 18.67 8.18 -4.84
N TYR A 109 18.52 6.98 -5.38
CA TYR A 109 18.05 6.76 -6.74
C TYR A 109 17.01 5.65 -6.79
N SER A 110 16.08 5.78 -7.72
CA SER A 110 15.05 4.78 -7.99
C SER A 110 15.51 3.66 -8.92
N ASN A 111 16.70 3.78 -9.56
CA ASN A 111 17.20 2.80 -10.51
C ASN A 111 18.62 2.33 -10.18
N ALA A 112 18.94 1.08 -10.57
CA ALA A 112 20.24 0.45 -10.33
C ALA A 112 21.41 1.19 -11.00
N GLY A 113 21.15 1.91 -12.10
CA GLY A 113 22.13 2.75 -12.78
C GLY A 113 22.49 4.04 -12.02
N ARG A 114 21.74 4.38 -10.99
CA ARG A 114 21.91 5.59 -10.18
C ARG A 114 21.91 6.86 -11.03
N THR A 115 20.95 6.97 -11.92
CA THR A 115 20.78 8.09 -12.85
C THR A 115 19.50 8.88 -12.61
N THR A 116 18.50 8.27 -11.96
CA THR A 116 17.21 8.88 -11.64
C THR A 116 17.14 9.10 -10.14
N VAL A 117 17.26 10.35 -9.70
CA VAL A 117 17.11 10.71 -8.28
C VAL A 117 15.70 10.35 -7.83
N TRP A 118 15.61 9.78 -6.65
CA TRP A 118 14.33 9.52 -6.00
C TRP A 118 14.03 10.64 -5.01
N GLY A 119 13.01 11.43 -5.29
CA GLY A 119 12.63 12.60 -4.54
C GLY A 119 11.24 12.52 -3.95
N LYS A 120 10.61 13.69 -3.77
CA LYS A 120 9.33 13.83 -3.07
C LYS A 120 8.22 14.53 -3.87
N THR A 121 8.50 14.93 -5.10
CA THR A 121 7.52 15.62 -5.96
C THR A 121 6.71 14.58 -6.72
N ILE A 122 5.43 14.42 -6.36
CA ILE A 122 4.53 13.44 -6.98
C ILE A 122 4.46 13.67 -8.50
N GLY A 123 4.65 12.57 -9.26
CA GLY A 123 4.62 12.59 -10.73
C GLY A 123 5.89 13.12 -11.41
N GLU A 124 6.91 13.55 -10.64
CA GLU A 124 8.19 14.03 -11.21
C GLU A 124 9.35 13.10 -10.81
N ASP A 125 9.61 12.94 -9.52
CA ASP A 125 10.75 12.20 -8.99
C ASP A 125 10.37 11.13 -7.95
N THR A 126 9.08 10.89 -7.73
CA THR A 126 8.54 9.77 -6.95
C THR A 126 8.50 8.48 -7.78
N ILE A 127 8.26 7.35 -7.11
CA ILE A 127 7.81 6.13 -7.78
C ILE A 127 6.30 6.03 -7.61
N ASP A 128 5.59 6.01 -8.74
CA ASP A 128 4.15 5.87 -8.78
C ASP A 128 3.78 4.43 -9.18
N SER A 129 2.83 3.85 -8.50
CA SER A 129 2.38 2.48 -8.74
C SER A 129 0.88 2.32 -8.47
N VAL A 130 0.36 1.17 -8.81
CA VAL A 130 -1.00 0.75 -8.46
C VAL A 130 -0.91 -0.63 -7.83
N SER A 131 -1.38 -0.75 -6.60
CA SER A 131 -1.34 -2.01 -5.87
C SER A 131 -2.09 -3.13 -6.60
N ALA A 132 -1.40 -4.23 -6.82
CA ALA A 132 -1.95 -5.43 -7.42
C ALA A 132 -2.45 -6.40 -6.34
N ALA A 133 -3.75 -6.41 -6.07
CA ALA A 133 -4.42 -7.46 -5.30
C ALA A 133 -3.94 -7.63 -3.84
N GLY A 134 -3.54 -6.56 -3.16
CA GLY A 134 -3.12 -6.62 -1.75
C GLY A 134 -1.89 -7.50 -1.50
N ALA A 135 -0.95 -7.53 -2.45
CA ALA A 135 0.31 -8.25 -2.33
C ALA A 135 1.44 -7.26 -2.03
N ASP A 136 2.46 -7.74 -1.31
CA ASP A 136 3.68 -6.98 -1.06
C ASP A 136 4.36 -6.58 -2.36
N GLU A 137 4.62 -5.29 -2.53
CA GLU A 137 5.44 -4.74 -3.61
C GLU A 137 6.77 -4.26 -3.04
N VAL A 138 7.89 -4.74 -3.62
CA VAL A 138 9.23 -4.43 -3.12
C VAL A 138 9.95 -3.50 -4.08
N PHE A 139 10.36 -2.36 -3.57
CA PHE A 139 11.16 -1.35 -4.26
C PHE A 139 12.57 -1.31 -3.70
N THR A 140 13.55 -1.08 -4.56
CA THR A 140 14.95 -0.94 -4.14
C THR A 140 15.36 0.54 -4.19
N VAL A 141 15.81 1.05 -3.06
CA VAL A 141 16.48 2.36 -2.96
C VAL A 141 17.95 2.14 -3.22
N TYR A 142 18.49 2.73 -4.28
CA TYR A 142 19.92 2.68 -4.59
C TYR A 142 20.60 3.93 -4.06
N ALA A 143 21.70 3.78 -3.36
CA ALA A 143 22.41 4.89 -2.76
C ALA A 143 23.85 4.98 -3.27
N ARG A 144 24.36 6.21 -3.35
CA ARG A 144 25.75 6.51 -3.70
C ARG A 144 26.30 7.63 -2.84
N VAL A 145 27.46 7.41 -2.26
CA VAL A 145 28.37 8.44 -1.77
C VAL A 145 29.43 8.66 -2.87
N PRO A 146 29.50 9.83 -3.50
CA PRO A 146 30.52 10.12 -4.50
C PRO A 146 31.93 10.05 -3.94
N SER A 147 32.88 9.63 -4.76
CA SER A 147 34.30 9.60 -4.43
C SER A 147 34.89 11.01 -4.20
N HIS A 148 36.12 11.04 -3.68
CA HIS A 148 36.94 12.25 -3.48
C HIS A 148 36.36 13.24 -2.47
N GLN A 149 35.66 12.74 -1.44
CA GLN A 149 35.26 13.53 -0.28
C GLN A 149 36.29 13.35 0.85
N ASN A 150 36.97 14.43 1.20
CA ASN A 150 37.98 14.42 2.25
C ASN A 150 37.40 14.99 3.54
N VAL A 151 37.08 14.12 4.47
CA VAL A 151 36.45 14.46 5.74
C VAL A 151 37.19 13.82 6.92
N PRO A 152 37.06 14.37 8.14
CA PRO A 152 37.62 13.74 9.34
C PRO A 152 37.07 12.33 9.58
N ALA A 153 37.85 11.50 10.29
CA ALA A 153 37.34 10.21 10.76
C ALA A 153 36.23 10.40 11.79
N GLY A 154 35.13 9.68 11.63
CA GLY A 154 33.96 9.77 12.49
C GLY A 154 32.84 8.88 11.99
N GLU A 155 31.74 8.82 12.74
CA GLU A 155 30.46 8.28 12.29
C GLU A 155 29.68 9.40 11.61
N TYR A 156 29.12 9.11 10.45
CA TYR A 156 28.30 10.01 9.66
C TYR A 156 26.95 9.37 9.45
N ALA A 157 25.87 10.08 9.75
CA ALA A 157 24.50 9.59 9.64
C ALA A 157 23.56 10.65 9.08
N ASP A 158 22.47 10.20 8.53
CA ASP A 158 21.32 11.01 8.15
C ASP A 158 20.04 10.16 8.31
N THR A 159 18.88 10.84 8.37
CA THR A 159 17.60 10.19 8.40
C THR A 159 16.74 10.73 7.27
N VAL A 160 16.42 9.88 6.30
CA VAL A 160 15.51 10.19 5.21
C VAL A 160 14.15 9.62 5.54
N THR A 161 13.11 10.46 5.45
CA THR A 161 11.73 10.01 5.61
C THR A 161 11.20 9.48 4.28
N ALA A 162 10.76 8.22 4.29
CA ALA A 162 9.97 7.67 3.21
C ALA A 162 8.48 7.89 3.51
N THR A 163 7.73 8.37 2.52
CA THR A 163 6.29 8.60 2.62
C THR A 163 5.58 7.87 1.50
N VAL A 164 4.51 7.15 1.82
CA VAL A 164 3.58 6.62 0.83
C VAL A 164 2.33 7.50 0.80
N TRP A 165 2.04 8.08 -0.36
CA TRP A 165 0.85 8.86 -0.64
C TRP A 165 -0.16 7.97 -1.35
N TYR A 166 -1.42 7.95 -0.93
CA TYR A 166 -2.48 7.12 -1.53
C TYR A 166 -3.86 7.78 -1.35
N GLY A 167 -4.84 7.32 -2.14
CA GLY A 167 -6.19 7.88 -2.09
C GLY A 167 -6.26 9.32 -2.59
N GLU A 168 -7.03 10.16 -1.92
CA GLU A 168 -7.24 11.58 -2.29
C GLU A 168 -5.95 12.43 -2.19
N ASP A 169 -4.94 11.96 -1.46
CA ASP A 169 -3.66 12.66 -1.28
C ASP A 169 -2.74 12.58 -2.51
N LEU A 170 -3.11 11.80 -3.53
CA LEU A 170 -2.38 11.69 -4.81
C LEU A 170 -2.75 12.79 -5.82
N GLU A 171 -3.76 13.59 -5.55
CA GLU A 171 -4.09 14.72 -6.43
C GLU A 171 -3.18 15.91 -6.10
N PRO A 172 -2.47 16.49 -7.11
CA PRO A 172 -1.57 17.64 -6.93
C PRO A 172 -2.28 18.95 -6.66
#